data_ba95681db73993d908b6c678f7eae745
#
_entry.id   ba95681db73993d908b6c678f7eae745
#
_cell.length_a   1.000
_cell.length_b   1.000
_cell.length_c   1.000
_cell.angle_alpha   90.00
_cell.angle_beta   90.00
_cell.angle_gamma   90.00
#
_symmetry.space_group_name_H-M   'P 1'
#
loop_
_entity.id
_entity.type
_entity.pdbx_description
1 polymer ?
#
loop_
_entity_poly.entity_id
_entity_poly.type
_entity_poly.pdbx_seq_one_letter_code
_entity_poly.pdbx_strand_id
1 'polypeptide(L)'
;MDNKHMIGVVERYMDAFNNKDISIIRDMYAEDAVVEDPVGTDPYVGMEAILGFYEGAIETGPTLALNGPVRCAGKSAAFPFQVRIGDLTGNIIDVFDFNDDGKVIHMRAYWGPDNMSQG
;
A
#
# COMPACT_ATOMS: atom_id res chain seq x y z
N MET A 1 -11.42 -14.50 6.65
CA MET A 1 -10.10 -13.86 6.78
C MET A 1 -10.02 -13.22 8.15
N ASP A 2 -8.93 -13.45 8.86
CA ASP A 2 -8.71 -12.94 10.20
C ASP A 2 -8.31 -11.45 10.13
N ASN A 3 -9.01 -10.60 10.88
CA ASN A 3 -8.68 -9.17 10.93
C ASN A 3 -7.25 -8.92 11.42
N LYS A 4 -6.79 -9.72 12.39
CA LYS A 4 -5.43 -9.58 12.92
C LYS A 4 -4.38 -9.80 11.83
N HIS A 5 -4.61 -10.76 10.94
CA HIS A 5 -3.71 -11.00 9.81
C HIS A 5 -3.68 -9.79 8.87
N MET A 6 -4.86 -9.27 8.51
CA MET A 6 -4.95 -8.13 7.59
C MET A 6 -4.30 -6.88 8.18
N ILE A 7 -4.52 -6.61 9.46
CA ILE A 7 -3.87 -5.47 10.14
C ILE A 7 -2.35 -5.67 10.15
N GLY A 8 -1.89 -6.87 10.41
CA GLY A 8 -0.45 -7.18 10.38
C GLY A 8 0.17 -6.94 9.02
N VAL A 9 -0.54 -7.29 7.93
CA VAL A 9 -0.06 -7.02 6.57
C VAL A 9 0.05 -5.52 6.33
N VAL A 10 -0.94 -4.73 6.78
CA VAL A 10 -0.90 -3.27 6.64
C VAL A 10 0.31 -2.68 7.40
N GLU A 11 0.56 -3.14 8.63
CA GLU A 11 1.70 -2.68 9.42
C GLU A 11 3.02 -3.02 8.73
N ARG A 12 3.14 -4.22 8.18
CA ARG A 12 4.34 -4.61 7.43
C ARG A 12 4.49 -3.80 6.15
N TYR A 13 3.39 -3.41 5.52
CA TYR A 13 3.42 -2.54 4.35
C TYR A 13 4.08 -1.19 4.69
N MET A 14 3.75 -0.61 5.85
CA MET A 14 4.44 0.60 6.32
C MET A 14 5.95 0.33 6.47
N ASP A 15 6.31 -0.82 7.04
CA ASP A 15 7.71 -1.20 7.25
C ASP A 15 8.47 -1.37 5.93
N ALA A 16 7.80 -1.84 4.86
CA ALA A 16 8.44 -2.01 3.56
C ALA A 16 9.04 -0.69 3.07
N PHE A 17 8.34 0.42 3.29
CA PHE A 17 8.82 1.74 2.91
C PHE A 17 9.81 2.29 3.95
N ASN A 18 9.45 2.21 5.23
CA ASN A 18 10.24 2.83 6.30
C ASN A 18 11.60 2.14 6.47
N ASN A 19 11.69 0.86 6.16
CA ASN A 19 12.93 0.09 6.24
C ASN A 19 13.54 -0.22 4.86
N LYS A 20 12.91 0.27 3.78
CA LYS A 20 13.37 0.05 2.40
C LYS A 20 13.53 -1.44 2.10
N ASP A 21 12.51 -2.22 2.42
CA ASP A 21 12.53 -3.68 2.31
C ASP A 21 11.52 -4.17 1.28
N ILE A 22 11.99 -4.37 0.05
CA ILE A 22 11.14 -4.82 -1.07
C ILE A 22 10.66 -6.26 -0.87
N SER A 23 11.35 -7.05 -0.03
CA SER A 23 10.96 -8.44 0.19
C SER A 23 9.58 -8.55 0.84
N ILE A 24 9.20 -7.54 1.64
CA ILE A 24 7.87 -7.49 2.26
C ILE A 24 6.79 -7.39 1.18
N ILE A 25 7.03 -6.57 0.16
CA ILE A 25 6.09 -6.41 -0.96
C ILE A 25 5.93 -7.75 -1.69
N ARG A 26 7.05 -8.43 -1.98
CA ARG A 26 7.02 -9.74 -2.65
C ARG A 26 6.22 -10.77 -1.85
N ASP A 27 6.36 -10.74 -0.53
CA ASP A 27 5.71 -11.73 0.34
C ASP A 27 4.22 -11.49 0.50
N MET A 28 3.77 -10.24 0.45
CA MET A 28 2.38 -9.91 0.75
C MET A 28 1.44 -10.00 -0.44
N TYR A 29 1.92 -9.82 -1.67
CA TYR A 29 1.07 -9.83 -2.87
C TYR A 29 0.99 -11.22 -3.50
N ALA A 30 -0.18 -11.54 -4.04
CA ALA A 30 -0.34 -12.72 -4.91
C ALA A 30 0.39 -12.47 -6.24
N GLU A 31 0.78 -13.54 -6.91
CA GLU A 31 1.55 -13.44 -8.17
C GLU A 31 0.80 -12.68 -9.27
N ASP A 32 -0.51 -12.80 -9.30
CA ASP A 32 -1.37 -12.17 -10.32
C ASP A 32 -2.13 -10.95 -9.80
N ALA A 33 -1.64 -10.35 -8.71
CA ALA A 33 -2.30 -9.20 -8.09
C ALA A 33 -2.35 -7.99 -9.02
N VAL A 34 -3.23 -7.05 -8.68
CA VAL A 34 -3.42 -5.80 -9.40
C VAL A 34 -3.26 -4.64 -8.42
N VAL A 35 -2.49 -3.63 -8.81
CA VAL A 35 -2.26 -2.42 -8.02
C VAL A 35 -2.69 -1.20 -8.82
N GLU A 36 -3.60 -0.41 -8.25
CA GLU A 36 -4.02 0.88 -8.80
C GLU A 36 -3.54 1.99 -7.86
N ASP A 37 -2.61 2.81 -8.32
CA ASP A 37 -2.00 3.83 -7.47
C ASP A 37 -1.68 5.10 -8.25
N PRO A 38 -2.57 6.08 -8.20
CA PRO A 38 -3.91 6.04 -7.61
C PRO A 38 -4.94 5.42 -8.54
N VAL A 39 -6.12 5.17 -7.99
CA VAL A 39 -7.29 4.75 -8.80
C VAL A 39 -7.50 5.75 -9.92
N GLY A 40 -7.79 5.25 -11.12
CA GLY A 40 -7.97 6.08 -12.31
C GLY A 40 -6.74 6.15 -13.20
N THR A 41 -5.60 5.59 -12.78
CA THR A 41 -4.40 5.45 -13.62
C THR A 41 -4.29 4.00 -14.08
N ASP A 42 -3.40 3.74 -15.04
CA ASP A 42 -3.21 2.38 -15.55
C ASP A 42 -2.70 1.46 -14.44
N PRO A 43 -3.32 0.30 -14.22
CA PRO A 43 -2.91 -0.59 -13.15
C PRO A 43 -1.60 -1.31 -13.44
N TYR A 44 -0.92 -1.68 -12.36
CA TYR A 44 0.22 -2.59 -12.43
C TYR A 44 -0.32 -4.01 -12.22
N VAL A 45 -0.12 -4.89 -13.18
CA VAL A 45 -0.68 -6.24 -13.16
C VAL A 45 0.43 -7.27 -13.07
N GLY A 46 0.39 -8.09 -12.03
CA GLY A 46 1.36 -9.17 -11.82
C GLY A 46 2.58 -8.74 -11.01
N MET A 47 3.24 -9.72 -10.43
CA MET A 47 4.32 -9.48 -9.46
C MET A 47 5.48 -8.68 -10.05
N GLU A 48 5.89 -8.95 -11.29
CA GLU A 48 7.00 -8.24 -11.89
C GLU A 48 6.73 -6.74 -12.00
N ALA A 49 5.54 -6.38 -12.52
CA ALA A 49 5.15 -4.97 -12.66
C ALA A 49 4.99 -4.30 -11.29
N ILE A 50 4.41 -5.01 -10.33
CA ILE A 50 4.21 -4.51 -8.97
C ILE A 50 5.54 -4.24 -8.29
N LEU A 51 6.49 -5.17 -8.38
CA LEU A 51 7.81 -4.98 -7.77
C LEU A 51 8.56 -3.81 -8.41
N GLY A 52 8.47 -3.66 -9.73
CA GLY A 52 9.09 -2.52 -10.41
C GLY A 52 8.53 -1.18 -9.92
N PHE A 53 7.22 -1.11 -9.76
CA PHE A 53 6.57 0.08 -9.23
C PHE A 53 7.04 0.40 -7.81
N TYR A 54 7.02 -0.59 -6.91
CA TYR A 54 7.39 -0.36 -5.52
C TYR A 54 8.88 -0.09 -5.33
N GLU A 55 9.74 -0.73 -6.13
CA GLU A 55 11.18 -0.43 -6.08
C GLU A 55 11.42 1.05 -6.36
N GLY A 56 10.77 1.59 -7.39
CA GLY A 56 10.88 3.01 -7.71
C GLY A 56 10.31 3.91 -6.60
N ALA A 57 9.15 3.53 -6.05
CA ALA A 57 8.51 4.30 -4.99
C ALA A 57 9.35 4.32 -3.72
N ILE A 58 9.87 3.17 -3.30
CA ILE A 58 10.70 3.05 -2.09
C ILE A 58 12.02 3.82 -2.25
N GLU A 59 12.59 3.80 -3.46
CA GLU A 59 13.85 4.48 -3.73
C GLU A 59 13.76 6.00 -3.52
N THR A 60 12.59 6.60 -3.71
CA THR A 60 12.41 8.03 -3.47
C THR A 60 12.52 8.41 -1.98
N GLY A 61 12.55 7.42 -1.09
CA GLY A 61 12.78 7.62 0.34
C GLY A 61 11.59 8.10 1.14
N PRO A 62 10.35 7.67 0.81
CA PRO A 62 9.20 8.12 1.60
C PRO A 62 9.15 7.42 2.95
N THR A 63 8.56 8.10 3.93
CA THR A 63 8.16 7.49 5.19
C THR A 63 6.64 7.43 5.24
N LEU A 64 6.10 6.34 5.78
CA LEU A 64 4.67 6.11 5.90
C LEU A 64 4.29 5.95 7.37
N ALA A 65 3.15 6.52 7.74
CA ALA A 65 2.62 6.37 9.08
C ALA A 65 1.08 6.34 9.04
N LEU A 66 0.50 5.32 9.68
CA LEU A 66 -0.95 5.29 9.84
C LEU A 66 -1.40 6.50 10.66
N ASN A 67 -2.48 7.15 10.24
CA ASN A 67 -3.06 8.27 10.98
C ASN A 67 -4.51 8.00 11.39
N GLY A 68 -4.87 6.73 11.50
CA GLY A 68 -6.15 6.26 11.96
C GLY A 68 -6.16 4.74 12.01
N PRO A 69 -7.18 4.13 12.61
CA PRO A 69 -7.24 2.67 12.70
C PRO A 69 -7.48 2.03 11.33
N VAL A 70 -6.93 0.83 11.16
CA VAL A 70 -7.24 -0.02 10.00
C VAL A 70 -8.68 -0.52 10.15
N ARG A 71 -9.48 -0.37 9.10
CA ARG A 71 -10.84 -0.89 9.08
C ARG A 71 -10.88 -2.15 8.23
N CYS A 72 -11.32 -3.25 8.83
CA CYS A 72 -11.45 -4.53 8.13
C CYS A 72 -12.91 -4.91 7.99
N ALA A 73 -13.28 -5.36 6.80
CA ALA A 73 -14.62 -5.88 6.53
C ALA A 73 -14.50 -6.96 5.46
N GLY A 74 -15.10 -8.13 5.69
CA GLY A 74 -14.95 -9.26 4.79
C GLY A 74 -13.49 -9.64 4.63
N LYS A 75 -13.02 -9.67 3.40
CA LYS A 75 -11.62 -9.95 3.07
C LYS A 75 -10.88 -8.69 2.65
N SER A 76 -11.29 -7.53 3.17
CA SER A 76 -10.70 -6.26 2.79
C SER A 76 -10.25 -5.48 4.01
N ALA A 77 -9.20 -4.68 3.82
CA ALA A 77 -8.71 -3.75 4.82
C ALA A 77 -8.52 -2.38 4.17
N ALA A 78 -9.08 -1.35 4.79
CA ALA A 78 -8.92 0.03 4.35
C ALA A 78 -8.20 0.81 5.45
N PHE A 79 -7.22 1.63 5.06
CA PHE A 79 -6.41 2.30 6.08
C PHE A 79 -5.97 3.68 5.61
N PRO A 80 -6.11 4.68 6.50
CA PRO A 80 -5.63 6.04 6.23
C PRO A 80 -4.18 6.15 6.69
N PHE A 81 -3.35 6.83 5.89
CA PHE A 81 -1.96 7.05 6.28
C PHE A 81 -1.42 8.31 5.64
N GLN A 82 -0.31 8.79 6.18
CA GLN A 82 0.44 9.88 5.60
C GLN A 82 1.72 9.35 4.99
N VAL A 83 2.08 9.90 3.84
CA VAL A 83 3.39 9.71 3.24
C VAL A 83 4.14 11.04 3.31
N ARG A 84 5.42 10.98 3.65
CA ARG A 84 6.29 12.15 3.63
C ARG A 84 7.50 11.87 2.76
N ILE A 85 7.74 12.80 1.82
CA ILE A 85 8.91 12.75 0.94
C ILE A 85 9.50 14.16 0.98
N GLY A 86 10.60 14.33 1.73
CA GLY A 86 11.16 15.67 1.95
C GLY A 86 10.12 16.57 2.59
N ASP A 87 9.79 17.68 1.95
CA ASP A 87 8.80 18.64 2.45
C ASP A 87 7.38 18.32 2.01
N LEU A 88 7.20 17.30 1.17
CA LEU A 88 5.89 16.93 0.67
C LEU A 88 5.22 15.98 1.65
N THR A 89 3.95 16.25 1.97
CA THR A 89 3.11 15.38 2.78
C THR A 89 1.88 15.00 1.98
N GLY A 90 1.59 13.69 1.91
CA GLY A 90 0.40 13.19 1.25
C GLY A 90 -0.51 12.49 2.26
N ASN A 91 -1.82 12.71 2.12
CA ASN A 91 -2.85 12.03 2.91
C ASN A 91 -3.56 11.05 1.99
N ILE A 92 -3.44 9.77 2.29
CA ILE A 92 -3.84 8.69 1.39
C ILE A 92 -4.72 7.70 2.12
N ILE A 93 -5.62 7.05 1.40
CA ILE A 93 -6.34 5.87 1.89
C ILE A 93 -6.06 4.75 0.91
N ASP A 94 -5.54 3.63 1.40
CA ASP A 94 -5.37 2.42 0.61
C ASP A 94 -6.38 1.36 1.01
N VAL A 95 -6.76 0.54 0.07
CA VAL A 95 -7.63 -0.62 0.30
C VAL A 95 -6.92 -1.86 -0.23
N PHE A 96 -6.80 -2.88 0.62
CA PHE A 96 -6.31 -4.21 0.24
C PHE A 96 -7.45 -5.19 0.22
N ASP A 97 -7.60 -5.94 -0.88
CA ASP A 97 -8.47 -7.11 -0.94
C ASP A 97 -7.60 -8.36 -0.89
N PHE A 98 -7.99 -9.34 -0.08
CA PHE A 98 -7.20 -10.55 0.17
C PHE A 98 -7.84 -11.79 -0.44
N ASN A 99 -7.02 -12.76 -0.82
CA ASN A 99 -7.52 -14.09 -1.18
C ASN A 99 -7.55 -14.99 0.06
N ASP A 100 -7.98 -16.25 -0.13
CA ASP A 100 -8.10 -17.21 0.99
C ASP A 100 -6.75 -17.63 1.57
N ASP A 101 -5.65 -17.41 0.83
CA ASP A 101 -4.30 -17.70 1.32
C ASP A 101 -3.72 -16.54 2.11
N GLY A 102 -4.47 -15.45 2.28
CA GLY A 102 -4.01 -14.29 3.02
C GLY A 102 -3.10 -13.35 2.25
N LYS A 103 -3.05 -13.49 0.92
CA LYS A 103 -2.28 -12.60 0.06
C LYS A 103 -3.17 -11.49 -0.49
N VAL A 104 -2.58 -10.32 -0.72
CA VAL A 104 -3.29 -9.21 -1.35
C VAL A 104 -3.42 -9.50 -2.84
N ILE A 105 -4.66 -9.47 -3.34
CA ILE A 105 -4.94 -9.69 -4.77
C ILE A 105 -5.28 -8.39 -5.49
N HIS A 106 -5.67 -7.36 -4.77
CA HIS A 106 -5.99 -6.07 -5.37
C HIS A 106 -5.70 -4.98 -4.35
N MET A 107 -4.97 -3.96 -4.78
CA MET A 107 -4.72 -2.76 -3.99
C MET A 107 -5.24 -1.56 -4.75
N ARG A 108 -5.97 -0.70 -4.05
CA ARG A 108 -6.45 0.56 -4.60
C ARG A 108 -6.00 1.68 -3.67
N ALA A 109 -5.28 2.65 -4.22
CA ALA A 109 -4.85 3.83 -3.49
C ALA A 109 -5.71 5.03 -3.91
N TYR A 110 -6.23 5.74 -2.94
CA TYR A 110 -7.09 6.90 -3.16
C TYR A 110 -6.34 8.15 -2.73
N TRP A 111 -5.86 8.90 -3.72
CA TRP A 111 -5.24 10.20 -3.52
C TRP A 111 -5.23 10.97 -4.85
N GLY A 112 -5.12 12.27 -4.76
CA GLY A 112 -4.96 13.14 -5.89
C GLY A 112 -4.16 14.37 -5.48
N PRO A 113 -3.96 15.34 -6.38
CA PRO A 113 -3.19 16.55 -6.05
C PRO A 113 -3.71 17.30 -4.84
N ASP A 114 -5.02 17.25 -4.60
CA ASP A 114 -5.64 17.92 -3.44
C ASP A 114 -5.21 17.34 -2.10
N ASN A 115 -4.65 16.13 -2.11
CA ASN A 115 -4.24 15.43 -0.89
C ASN A 115 -2.76 15.62 -0.59
N MET A 116 -2.05 16.35 -1.45
CA MET A 116 -0.63 16.61 -1.30
C MET A 116 -0.41 18.06 -0.87
N SER A 117 0.49 18.27 0.09
CA SER A 117 0.79 19.61 0.58
C SER A 117 2.28 19.74 0.85
N GLN A 118 2.79 20.97 0.76
CA GLN A 118 4.16 21.30 1.07
C GLN A 118 4.26 22.06 2.39
N GLY A 119 5.34 21.86 3.09
CA GLY A 119 5.60 22.53 4.35
C GLY A 119 5.62 21.59 5.53
#